data_6fa4de0d05799dc844d4e081c8d7e879
#
_entry.id   6fa4de0d05799dc844d4e081c8d7e879
#
_cell.length_a   1.000
_cell.length_b   1.000
_cell.length_c   1.000
_cell.angle_alpha   90.00
_cell.angle_beta   90.00
_cell.angle_gamma   90.00
#
_symmetry.space_group_name_H-M   'P 1'
#
loop_
_entity.id
_entity.type
_entity.pdbx_description
1 polymer ?
#
loop_
_entity_poly.entity_id
_entity_poly.type
_entity_poly.pdbx_seq_one_letter_code
_entity_poly.pdbx_strand_id
1 'polypeptide(L)'
;MDLQFIRERISILRTKKNVSEYRMSTDLGHSKSYIQSISSGRSLPSMSEFLYICEYLGVTPKEFFDDSINEPQLVQQLYELARSMSDENLKMLINLAKKLND
;
A
#
# COMPACT_ATOMS: atom_id res chain seq x y z
N MET A 1 15.36 -0.75 -6.29
CA MET A 1 14.64 -0.46 -5.03
C MET A 1 15.65 -0.13 -3.95
N ASP A 2 15.45 0.95 -3.24
CA ASP A 2 16.37 1.45 -2.21
C ASP A 2 15.59 2.01 -1.03
N LEU A 3 16.27 2.65 -0.08
CA LEU A 3 15.62 3.22 1.10
C LEU A 3 14.67 4.36 0.73
N GLN A 4 14.99 5.10 -0.32
CA GLN A 4 14.10 6.17 -0.79
C GLN A 4 12.76 5.63 -1.29
N PHE A 5 12.75 4.44 -1.88
CA PHE A 5 11.50 3.77 -2.27
C PHE A 5 10.56 3.62 -1.07
N ILE A 6 11.10 3.19 0.09
CA ILE A 6 10.29 3.00 1.30
C ILE A 6 9.65 4.32 1.72
N ARG A 7 10.43 5.40 1.75
CA ARG A 7 9.94 6.72 2.14
C ARG A 7 8.85 7.24 1.21
N GLU A 8 9.10 7.14 -0.09
CA GLU A 8 8.14 7.59 -1.11
C GLU A 8 6.88 6.74 -1.10
N ARG A 9 7.02 5.43 -0.91
CA ARG A 9 5.89 4.52 -0.88
C ARG A 9 4.96 4.82 0.29
N ILE A 10 5.53 5.07 1.47
CA ILE A 10 4.74 5.47 2.64
C ILE A 10 3.98 6.76 2.33
N SER A 11 4.64 7.74 1.73
CA SER A 11 4.01 9.03 1.39
C SER A 11 2.88 8.86 0.38
N ILE A 12 3.07 8.05 -0.65
CA ILE A 12 2.05 7.79 -1.66
C ILE A 12 0.82 7.13 -1.03
N LEU A 13 1.04 6.08 -0.25
CA LEU A 13 -0.06 5.33 0.35
C LEU A 13 -0.78 6.17 1.42
N ARG A 14 -0.02 6.97 2.18
CA ARG A 14 -0.58 7.89 3.16
C ARG A 14 -1.50 8.92 2.48
N THR A 15 -1.03 9.50 1.38
CA THR A 15 -1.80 10.49 0.63
C THR A 15 -3.09 9.89 0.07
N LYS A 16 -3.02 8.65 -0.42
CA LYS A 16 -4.22 7.93 -0.90
C LYS A 16 -5.22 7.67 0.21
N LYS A 17 -4.74 7.42 1.43
CA LYS A 17 -5.61 7.28 2.61
C LYS A 17 -6.16 8.62 3.09
N ASN A 18 -5.62 9.73 2.58
CA ASN A 18 -6.04 11.09 2.91
C ASN A 18 -5.83 11.42 4.38
N VAL A 19 -4.68 11.05 4.93
CA VAL A 19 -4.29 11.42 6.29
C VAL A 19 -2.97 12.20 6.26
N SER A 20 -2.83 13.13 7.20
CA SER A 20 -1.59 13.91 7.34
C SER A 20 -0.49 13.08 7.99
N GLU A 21 0.75 13.54 7.87
CA GLU A 21 1.87 12.94 8.60
C GLU A 21 1.64 13.00 10.11
N TYR A 22 1.12 14.12 10.59
CA TYR A 22 0.78 14.28 12.00
C TYR A 22 -0.24 13.23 12.45
N ARG A 23 -1.34 13.10 11.70
CA ARG A 23 -2.43 12.18 12.05
C ARG A 23 -1.95 10.73 12.04
N MET A 24 -1.21 10.36 11.02
CA MET A 24 -0.67 9.00 10.92
C MET A 24 0.28 8.69 12.09
N SER A 25 1.14 9.65 12.44
CA SER A 25 2.07 9.48 13.56
C SER A 25 1.33 9.20 14.86
N THR A 26 0.32 10.01 15.18
CA THR A 26 -0.45 9.85 16.42
C THR A 26 -1.33 8.61 16.40
N ASP A 27 -1.92 8.27 15.26
CA ASP A 27 -2.71 7.03 15.12
C ASP A 27 -1.86 5.79 15.37
N LEU A 28 -0.58 5.84 15.01
CA LEU A 28 0.37 4.74 15.25
C LEU A 28 0.93 4.74 16.68
N GLY A 29 0.52 5.68 17.52
CA GLY A 29 0.98 5.76 18.89
C GLY A 29 2.35 6.39 19.07
N HIS A 30 2.83 7.12 18.08
CA HIS A 30 4.12 7.78 18.10
C HIS A 30 4.00 9.29 18.34
N SER A 31 5.14 9.96 18.48
CA SER A 31 5.18 11.40 18.54
C SER A 31 4.67 12.00 17.23
N LYS A 32 4.20 13.24 17.29
CA LYS A 32 3.59 13.93 16.14
C LYS A 32 4.52 14.08 14.93
N SER A 33 5.83 13.96 15.11
CA SER A 33 6.82 14.13 14.05
C SER A 33 7.41 12.80 13.53
N TYR A 34 6.87 11.66 13.96
CA TYR A 34 7.43 10.35 13.62
C TYR A 34 7.47 10.11 12.11
N ILE A 35 6.35 10.27 11.43
CA ILE A 35 6.27 10.04 9.99
C ILE A 35 7.08 11.09 9.22
N GLN A 36 7.05 12.34 9.66
CA GLN A 36 7.83 13.40 9.03
C GLN A 36 9.34 13.09 9.12
N SER A 37 9.79 12.51 10.22
CA SER A 37 11.16 12.07 10.38
C SER A 37 11.54 11.00 9.36
N ILE A 38 10.62 10.09 9.02
CA ILE A 38 10.85 9.09 7.99
C ILE A 38 10.88 9.75 6.61
N SER A 39 9.89 10.57 6.27
CA SER A 39 9.79 11.17 4.95
C SER A 39 10.95 12.12 4.64
N SER A 40 11.49 12.78 5.66
CA SER A 40 12.62 13.69 5.50
C SER A 40 13.99 13.00 5.41
N GLY A 41 14.03 11.68 5.60
CA GLY A 41 15.27 10.91 5.50
C GLY A 41 16.04 10.76 6.80
N ARG A 42 15.51 11.25 7.92
CA ARG A 42 16.22 11.20 9.21
C ARG A 42 16.15 9.84 9.88
N SER A 43 15.10 9.08 9.63
CA SER A 43 14.92 7.76 10.26
C SER A 43 14.21 6.80 9.32
N LEU A 44 14.19 5.54 9.73
CA LEU A 44 13.43 4.46 9.09
C LEU A 44 12.64 3.75 10.17
N PRO A 45 11.50 3.15 9.84
CA PRO A 45 10.79 2.34 10.82
C PRO A 45 11.57 1.06 11.13
N SER A 46 11.42 0.56 12.36
CA SER A 46 11.83 -0.80 12.68
C SER A 46 10.99 -1.79 11.87
N MET A 47 11.40 -3.06 11.83
CA MET A 47 10.62 -4.07 11.13
C MET A 47 9.23 -4.24 11.74
N SER A 48 9.12 -4.22 13.06
CA SER A 48 7.81 -4.32 13.72
C SER A 48 6.92 -3.10 13.41
N GLU A 49 7.50 -1.90 13.43
CA GLU A 49 6.76 -0.69 13.06
C GLU A 49 6.35 -0.71 11.59
N PHE A 50 7.21 -1.24 10.71
CA PHE A 50 6.87 -1.38 9.31
C PHE A 50 5.60 -2.23 9.11
N LEU A 51 5.47 -3.32 9.84
CA LEU A 51 4.26 -4.16 9.76
C LEU A 51 3.02 -3.40 10.21
N TYR A 52 3.12 -2.60 11.28
CA TYR A 52 2.02 -1.74 11.71
C TYR A 52 1.68 -0.67 10.68
N ILE A 53 2.70 -0.10 10.04
CA ILE A 53 2.50 0.88 8.97
C ILE A 53 1.72 0.26 7.80
N CYS A 54 2.09 -0.93 7.37
CA CYS A 54 1.36 -1.65 6.31
C CYS A 54 -0.09 -1.88 6.69
N GLU A 55 -0.33 -2.35 7.92
CA GLU A 55 -1.68 -2.58 8.43
C GLU A 55 -2.50 -1.28 8.45
N TYR A 56 -1.90 -0.20 8.94
CA TYR A 56 -2.54 1.11 8.96
C TYR A 56 -2.90 1.59 7.54
N LEU A 57 -2.00 1.38 6.60
CA LEU A 57 -2.20 1.82 5.21
C LEU A 57 -3.08 0.87 4.40
N GLY A 58 -3.46 -0.27 4.96
CA GLY A 58 -4.36 -1.22 4.28
C GLY A 58 -3.69 -2.02 3.19
N VAL A 59 -2.39 -2.25 3.27
CA VAL A 59 -1.64 -3.05 2.30
C VAL A 59 -0.89 -4.17 3.01
N THR A 60 -0.62 -5.26 2.27
CA THR A 60 0.30 -6.27 2.76
C THR A 60 1.74 -5.82 2.51
N PRO A 61 2.74 -6.39 3.21
CA PRO A 61 4.13 -6.11 2.89
C PRO A 61 4.48 -6.41 1.44
N LYS A 62 3.92 -7.46 0.86
CA LYS A 62 4.11 -7.78 -0.55
C LYS A 62 3.61 -6.65 -1.45
N GLU A 63 2.42 -6.16 -1.20
CA GLU A 63 1.84 -5.05 -1.97
C GLU A 63 2.63 -3.77 -1.78
N PHE A 64 3.13 -3.53 -0.57
CA PHE A 64 3.95 -2.37 -0.29
C PHE A 64 5.19 -2.31 -1.19
N PHE A 65 5.85 -3.45 -1.39
CA PHE A 65 7.08 -3.53 -2.18
C PHE A 65 6.86 -3.80 -3.67
N ASP A 66 5.61 -3.93 -4.10
CA ASP A 66 5.31 -4.19 -5.50
C ASP A 66 5.20 -2.86 -6.25
N ASP A 67 6.26 -2.49 -6.96
CA ASP A 67 6.33 -1.24 -7.71
C ASP A 67 5.59 -1.31 -9.05
N SER A 68 5.10 -2.47 -9.45
CA SER A 68 4.28 -2.61 -10.65
C SER A 68 2.82 -2.22 -10.40
N ILE A 69 2.40 -2.08 -9.13
CA ILE A 69 1.03 -1.76 -8.76
C ILE A 69 0.93 -0.27 -8.46
N ASN A 70 0.35 0.51 -9.40
CA ASN A 70 0.16 1.95 -9.24
C ASN A 70 -1.00 2.29 -8.30
N GLU A 71 -2.02 1.41 -8.23
CA GLU A 71 -3.20 1.59 -7.40
C GLU A 71 -3.46 0.32 -6.59
N PRO A 72 -2.69 0.09 -5.50
CA PRO A 72 -2.81 -1.15 -4.72
C PRO A 72 -4.22 -1.43 -4.22
N GLN A 73 -4.97 -0.37 -3.84
CA GLN A 73 -6.33 -0.53 -3.34
C GLN A 73 -7.27 -1.07 -4.41
N LEU A 74 -7.14 -0.62 -5.66
CA LEU A 74 -7.98 -1.10 -6.76
C LEU A 74 -7.64 -2.54 -7.12
N VAL A 75 -6.36 -2.88 -7.14
CA VAL A 75 -5.91 -4.26 -7.38
C VAL A 75 -6.45 -5.17 -6.27
N GLN A 76 -6.37 -4.71 -5.01
CA GLN A 76 -6.88 -5.47 -3.88
C GLN A 76 -8.40 -5.69 -3.99
N GLN A 77 -9.15 -4.67 -4.36
CA GLN A 77 -10.59 -4.80 -4.57
C GLN A 77 -10.90 -5.84 -5.65
N LEU A 78 -10.17 -5.80 -6.75
CA LEU A 78 -10.34 -6.78 -7.82
C LEU A 78 -10.04 -8.20 -7.32
N TYR A 79 -8.97 -8.37 -6.57
CA TYR A 79 -8.61 -9.67 -5.99
C TYR A 79 -9.70 -10.19 -5.06
N GLU A 80 -10.22 -9.33 -4.18
CA GLU A 80 -11.28 -9.72 -3.25
C GLU A 80 -12.55 -10.17 -3.98
N LEU A 81 -12.91 -9.48 -5.05
CA LEU A 81 -14.05 -9.86 -5.87
C LEU A 81 -13.80 -11.19 -6.59
N ALA A 82 -12.59 -11.36 -7.10
CA ALA A 82 -12.23 -12.56 -7.88
C ALA A 82 -12.22 -13.83 -7.02
N ARG A 83 -11.84 -13.72 -5.73
CA ARG A 83 -11.73 -14.88 -4.83
C ARG A 83 -13.01 -15.70 -4.72
N SER A 84 -14.16 -15.04 -4.78
CA SER A 84 -15.46 -15.69 -4.60
C SER A 84 -16.12 -16.08 -5.91
N MET A 85 -15.47 -15.82 -7.04
CA MET A 85 -16.03 -16.15 -8.35
C MET A 85 -15.86 -17.63 -8.70
N SER A 86 -16.79 -18.16 -9.51
CA SER A 86 -16.65 -19.49 -10.11
C SER A 86 -15.48 -19.49 -11.11
N ASP A 87 -14.96 -20.68 -11.40
CA ASP A 87 -13.91 -20.83 -12.41
C ASP A 87 -14.36 -20.29 -13.76
N GLU A 88 -15.63 -20.52 -14.12
CA GLU A 88 -16.18 -20.03 -15.39
C GLU A 88 -16.15 -18.50 -15.44
N ASN A 89 -16.60 -17.84 -14.39
CA ASN A 89 -16.60 -16.38 -14.32
C ASN A 89 -15.19 -15.80 -14.27
N LEU A 90 -14.28 -16.46 -13.58
CA LEU A 90 -12.88 -16.05 -13.57
C LEU A 90 -12.26 -16.09 -14.96
N LYS A 91 -12.58 -17.14 -15.75
CA LYS A 91 -12.09 -17.23 -17.14
C LYS A 91 -12.60 -16.08 -17.97
N MET A 92 -13.87 -15.71 -17.81
CA MET A 92 -14.46 -14.56 -18.51
C MET A 92 -13.73 -13.27 -18.13
N LEU A 93 -13.47 -13.08 -16.83
CA LEU A 93 -12.75 -11.89 -16.35
C LEU A 93 -11.32 -11.84 -16.89
N ILE A 94 -10.64 -12.96 -16.90
CA ILE A 94 -9.28 -13.07 -17.45
C ILE A 94 -9.28 -12.68 -18.93
N ASN A 95 -10.23 -13.18 -19.70
CA ASN A 95 -10.33 -12.84 -21.13
C ASN A 95 -10.55 -11.36 -21.34
N LEU A 96 -11.43 -10.75 -20.52
CA LEU A 96 -11.64 -9.31 -20.59
C LEU A 96 -10.39 -8.52 -20.23
N ALA A 97 -9.71 -8.93 -19.16
CA ALA A 97 -8.48 -8.26 -18.73
C ALA A 97 -7.40 -8.30 -19.81
N LYS A 98 -7.26 -9.42 -20.53
CA LYS A 98 -6.32 -9.55 -21.64
C LYS A 98 -6.65 -8.56 -22.75
N LYS A 99 -7.92 -8.37 -23.07
CA LYS A 99 -8.36 -7.41 -24.10
C LYS A 99 -8.06 -5.98 -23.67
N LEU A 100 -8.21 -5.66 -22.39
CA LEU A 100 -7.95 -4.32 -21.89
C LEU A 100 -6.46 -3.96 -21.88
N ASN A 101 -5.60 -4.97 -21.91
CA ASN A 101 -4.14 -4.78 -21.90
C ASN A 101 -3.55 -4.69 -23.31
N ASP A 102 -4.34 -4.86 -24.33
CA ASP A 102 -3.87 -4.79 -25.74
C ASP A 102 -3.71 -3.34 -26.22
#